data_0931234ab8c8ca39ca9ed1213c79fe34
#
_entry.id   0931234ab8c8ca39ca9ed1213c79fe34
#
_cell.length_a   1.000
_cell.length_b   1.000
_cell.length_c   1.000
_cell.angle_alpha   90.00
_cell.angle_beta   90.00
_cell.angle_gamma   90.00
#
_symmetry.space_group_name_H-M   'P 1'
#
loop_
_entity.id
_entity.type
_entity.pdbx_description
1 polymer ?
#
loop_
_entity_poly.entity_id
_entity_poly.type
_entity_poly.pdbx_seq_one_letter_code
_entity_poly.pdbx_strand_id
1 'polypeptide(L)'
;ATLRGENMPIFAPPEICENMEEILRLAARNTERAREIVDRLRLYERWQAAGAEVRAVGSLRMGLLMKHLDIDLHLYTERLDPAVGFAVMAELCADPAVREVQFVNGADTEERCLEWHCRYAREGEEWQIDMIQILRGSRYDAYFEAVADRIAAALTPETRTAILELKYRTPDGEKIPGIAVYKAVLQDGVRTPDELREWLSAHPIT
;
A
#
# COMPACT_ATOMS: atom_id res chain seq x y z
N ALA A 1 -12.65 -11.75 56.49
CA ALA A 1 -12.13 -12.70 55.50
C ALA A 1 -12.21 -12.04 54.13
N THR A 2 -11.07 -11.63 53.63
CA THR A 2 -10.89 -10.88 52.40
C THR A 2 -10.67 -11.87 51.27
N LEU A 3 -11.57 -11.92 50.29
CA LEU A 3 -11.38 -12.68 49.07
C LEU A 3 -10.66 -11.77 48.08
N ARG A 4 -9.40 -12.10 47.78
CA ARG A 4 -8.64 -11.54 46.69
C ARG A 4 -9.19 -12.10 45.36
N GLY A 5 -9.70 -11.23 44.50
CA GLY A 5 -9.96 -11.56 43.11
C GLY A 5 -8.63 -11.70 42.35
N GLU A 6 -8.29 -12.91 41.97
CA GLU A 6 -7.21 -13.19 41.05
C GLU A 6 -7.66 -12.78 39.65
N ASN A 7 -7.00 -11.77 39.07
CA ASN A 7 -7.08 -11.48 37.66
C ASN A 7 -6.39 -12.61 36.91
N MET A 8 -7.14 -13.58 36.39
CA MET A 8 -6.66 -14.51 35.40
C MET A 8 -6.41 -13.73 34.10
N PRO A 9 -5.23 -13.86 33.48
CA PRO A 9 -5.01 -13.33 32.14
C PRO A 9 -5.98 -14.04 31.16
N ILE A 10 -6.76 -13.27 30.44
CA ILE A 10 -7.61 -13.79 29.37
C ILE A 10 -6.65 -14.23 28.23
N PHE A 11 -6.27 -15.51 28.23
CA PHE A 11 -5.60 -16.11 27.10
C PHE A 11 -6.60 -16.17 25.95
N ALA A 12 -6.28 -15.49 24.85
CA ALA A 12 -7.01 -15.67 23.60
C ALA A 12 -6.99 -17.16 23.20
N PRO A 13 -8.07 -17.68 22.59
CA PRO A 13 -8.09 -19.06 22.14
C PRO A 13 -6.91 -19.34 21.20
N PRO A 14 -6.30 -20.53 21.24
CA PRO A 14 -5.11 -20.86 20.45
C PRO A 14 -5.29 -20.67 18.94
N GLU A 15 -6.49 -20.89 18.40
CA GLU A 15 -6.84 -20.66 16.99
C GLU A 15 -6.73 -19.19 16.56
N ILE A 16 -7.00 -18.24 17.47
CA ILE A 16 -6.86 -16.80 17.18
C ILE A 16 -5.39 -16.41 17.18
N CYS A 17 -4.57 -17.00 18.03
CA CYS A 17 -3.14 -16.73 18.10
C CYS A 17 -2.39 -17.28 16.88
N GLU A 18 -2.72 -18.48 16.42
CA GLU A 18 -2.08 -19.09 15.21
C GLU A 18 -2.41 -18.31 13.96
N ASN A 19 -3.66 -17.88 13.79
CA ASN A 19 -4.10 -17.05 12.65
C ASN A 19 -3.42 -15.67 12.64
N MET A 20 -3.21 -15.07 13.80
CA MET A 20 -2.55 -13.76 13.90
C MET A 20 -1.07 -13.83 13.51
N GLU A 21 -0.36 -14.84 13.95
CA GLU A 21 1.03 -15.05 13.57
C GLU A 21 1.18 -15.27 12.06
N GLU A 22 0.26 -16.00 11.44
CA GLU A 22 0.20 -16.20 10.00
C GLU A 22 -0.03 -14.89 9.25
N ILE A 23 -0.97 -14.05 9.71
CA ILE A 23 -1.25 -12.73 9.13
C ILE A 23 0.00 -11.84 9.16
N LEU A 24 0.69 -11.78 10.28
CA LEU A 24 1.91 -10.98 10.43
C LEU A 24 3.05 -11.51 9.55
N ARG A 25 3.21 -12.82 9.45
CA ARG A 25 4.20 -13.46 8.54
C ARG A 25 3.87 -13.16 7.08
N LEU A 26 2.59 -13.22 6.69
CA LEU A 26 2.16 -12.89 5.34
C LEU A 26 2.48 -11.44 4.98
N ALA A 27 2.17 -10.50 5.86
CA ALA A 27 2.48 -9.08 5.65
C ALA A 27 3.99 -8.83 5.52
N ALA A 28 4.80 -9.46 6.37
CA ALA A 28 6.26 -9.35 6.30
C ALA A 28 6.82 -9.93 5.00
N ARG A 29 6.37 -11.14 4.60
CA ARG A 29 6.76 -11.79 3.35
C ARG A 29 6.39 -10.94 2.14
N ASN A 30 5.17 -10.40 2.08
CA ASN A 30 4.73 -9.59 0.95
C ASN A 30 5.52 -8.27 0.87
N THR A 31 5.85 -7.67 2.01
CA THR A 31 6.72 -6.47 2.04
C THR A 31 8.12 -6.77 1.49
N GLU A 32 8.71 -7.90 1.88
CA GLU A 32 10.02 -8.30 1.36
C GLU A 32 9.96 -8.62 -0.13
N ARG A 33 8.93 -9.35 -0.56
CA ARG A 33 8.71 -9.65 -1.98
C ARG A 33 8.54 -8.39 -2.83
N ALA A 34 7.82 -7.39 -2.33
CA ALA A 34 7.70 -6.10 -3.01
C ALA A 34 9.05 -5.42 -3.20
N ARG A 35 9.91 -5.45 -2.17
CA ARG A 35 11.28 -4.90 -2.25
C ARG A 35 12.13 -5.64 -3.28
N GLU A 36 12.09 -6.98 -3.27
CA GLU A 36 12.79 -7.80 -4.26
C GLU A 36 12.38 -7.45 -5.70
N ILE A 37 11.08 -7.19 -5.95
CA ILE A 37 10.58 -6.78 -7.26
C ILE A 37 11.10 -5.39 -7.63
N VAL A 38 11.04 -4.43 -6.70
CA VAL A 38 11.57 -3.07 -6.90
C VAL A 38 13.05 -3.11 -7.28
N ASP A 39 13.85 -3.88 -6.53
CA ASP A 39 15.29 -4.03 -6.74
C ASP A 39 15.59 -4.76 -8.05
N ARG A 40 14.88 -5.86 -8.33
CA ARG A 40 15.04 -6.62 -9.57
C ARG A 40 14.78 -5.78 -10.81
N LEU A 41 13.70 -5.01 -10.80
CA LEU A 41 13.34 -4.12 -11.91
C LEU A 41 14.15 -2.82 -11.88
N ARG A 42 14.95 -2.60 -10.85
CA ARG A 42 15.75 -1.40 -10.65
C ARG A 42 14.91 -0.12 -10.80
N LEU A 43 13.74 -0.10 -10.15
CA LEU A 43 12.76 0.97 -10.36
C LEU A 43 13.31 2.32 -9.90
N TYR A 44 14.00 2.36 -8.77
CA TYR A 44 14.60 3.60 -8.26
C TYR A 44 15.67 4.14 -9.19
N GLU A 45 16.61 3.30 -9.60
CA GLU A 45 17.74 3.72 -10.44
C GLU A 45 17.29 4.18 -11.82
N ARG A 46 16.32 3.47 -12.43
CA ARG A 46 15.80 3.84 -13.76
C ARG A 46 15.11 5.20 -13.73
N TRP A 47 14.23 5.42 -12.76
CA TRP A 47 13.54 6.69 -12.65
C TRP A 47 14.46 7.82 -12.19
N GLN A 48 15.44 7.55 -11.31
CA GLN A 48 16.46 8.53 -10.93
C GLN A 48 17.32 8.93 -12.14
N ALA A 49 17.72 7.97 -12.98
CA ALA A 49 18.42 8.25 -14.22
C ALA A 49 17.57 9.07 -15.19
N ALA A 50 16.26 8.94 -15.16
CA ALA A 50 15.31 9.74 -15.91
C ALA A 50 15.00 11.12 -15.26
N GLY A 51 15.67 11.48 -14.18
CA GLY A 51 15.54 12.78 -13.50
C GLY A 51 14.42 12.87 -12.46
N ALA A 52 13.85 11.74 -12.03
CA ALA A 52 12.85 11.72 -10.97
C ALA A 52 13.45 11.44 -9.61
N GLU A 53 12.93 12.06 -8.56
CA GLU A 53 13.08 11.57 -7.20
C GLU A 53 11.99 10.54 -6.93
N VAL A 54 12.38 9.33 -6.50
CA VAL A 54 11.45 8.21 -6.30
C VAL A 54 11.19 8.00 -4.81
N ARG A 55 9.93 7.85 -4.44
CA ARG A 55 9.52 7.54 -3.07
C ARG A 55 8.44 6.48 -3.05
N ALA A 56 8.62 5.47 -2.18
CA ALA A 56 7.54 4.54 -1.88
C ALA A 56 6.45 5.24 -1.07
N VAL A 57 5.20 4.91 -1.37
CA VAL A 57 4.01 5.38 -0.66
C VAL A 57 3.09 4.19 -0.33
N GLY A 58 1.90 4.45 0.14
CA GLY A 58 0.88 3.43 0.36
C GLY A 58 1.28 2.36 1.36
N SER A 59 0.73 1.17 1.16
CA SER A 59 0.91 0.01 2.06
C SER A 59 2.36 -0.45 2.17
N LEU A 60 3.12 -0.33 1.09
CA LEU A 60 4.54 -0.70 1.07
C LEU A 60 5.35 0.17 2.05
N ARG A 61 5.17 1.50 2.01
CA ARG A 61 5.86 2.43 2.90
C ARG A 61 5.55 2.17 4.38
N MET A 62 4.30 1.82 4.68
CA MET A 62 3.82 1.63 6.05
C MET A 62 3.99 0.19 6.57
N GLY A 63 4.45 -0.76 5.75
CA GLY A 63 4.53 -2.17 6.12
C GLY A 63 3.16 -2.83 6.34
N LEU A 64 2.15 -2.39 5.60
CA LEU A 64 0.75 -2.83 5.70
C LEU A 64 0.29 -3.61 4.46
N LEU A 65 1.24 -4.16 3.67
CA LEU A 65 0.90 -5.03 2.54
C LEU A 65 0.19 -6.30 3.03
N MET A 66 -0.85 -6.68 2.32
CA MET A 66 -1.61 -7.90 2.59
C MET A 66 -1.94 -8.61 1.26
N LYS A 67 -3.16 -9.06 1.03
CA LYS A 67 -3.55 -9.87 -0.13
C LYS A 67 -3.52 -9.10 -1.46
N HIS A 68 -3.81 -7.80 -1.43
CA HIS A 68 -3.61 -6.95 -2.60
C HIS A 68 -2.13 -6.62 -2.73
N LEU A 69 -1.53 -7.15 -3.80
CA LEU A 69 -0.09 -7.07 -4.04
C LEU A 69 0.21 -5.82 -4.89
N ASP A 70 0.15 -4.66 -4.26
CA ASP A 70 0.34 -3.36 -4.90
C ASP A 70 1.67 -2.74 -4.44
N ILE A 71 2.45 -2.25 -5.40
CA ILE A 71 3.67 -1.45 -5.19
C ILE A 71 3.37 -0.03 -5.66
N ASP A 72 3.29 0.90 -4.73
CA ASP A 72 2.99 2.30 -5.01
C ASP A 72 4.26 3.15 -4.90
N LEU A 73 4.64 3.80 -6.00
CA LEU A 73 5.76 4.72 -6.08
C LEU A 73 5.32 6.09 -6.59
N HIS A 74 5.79 7.14 -5.96
CA HIS A 74 5.67 8.49 -6.45
C HIS A 74 7.00 8.97 -7.02
N LEU A 75 6.91 9.65 -8.16
CA LEU A 75 8.02 10.10 -8.99
C LEU A 75 7.94 11.62 -9.11
N TYR A 76 8.81 12.34 -8.42
CA TYR A 76 8.80 13.79 -8.41
C TYR A 76 9.75 14.34 -9.47
N THR A 77 9.20 15.13 -10.40
CA THR A 77 9.95 15.70 -11.53
C THR A 77 9.66 17.20 -11.71
N GLU A 78 10.63 17.92 -12.27
CA GLU A 78 10.47 19.36 -12.58
C GLU A 78 9.58 19.60 -13.81
N ARG A 79 9.38 18.56 -14.63
CA ARG A 79 8.53 18.61 -15.83
C ARG A 79 7.81 17.29 -16.00
N LEU A 80 6.59 17.35 -16.52
CA LEU A 80 5.86 16.17 -16.95
C LEU A 80 6.14 15.94 -18.43
N ASP A 81 6.98 14.95 -18.72
CA ASP A 81 7.36 14.59 -20.10
C ASP A 81 7.02 13.11 -20.33
N PRO A 82 5.93 12.82 -21.07
CA PRO A 82 5.55 11.44 -21.35
C PRO A 82 6.64 10.63 -22.09
N ALA A 83 7.44 11.27 -22.94
CA ALA A 83 8.47 10.58 -23.71
C ALA A 83 9.55 9.97 -22.81
N VAL A 84 9.91 10.66 -21.73
CA VAL A 84 10.83 10.16 -20.70
C VAL A 84 10.27 8.92 -20.02
N GLY A 85 9.01 8.97 -19.61
CA GLY A 85 8.36 7.84 -18.96
C GLY A 85 8.19 6.63 -19.88
N PHE A 86 7.83 6.84 -21.15
CA PHE A 86 7.79 5.76 -22.14
C PHE A 86 9.15 5.10 -22.37
N ALA A 87 10.25 5.84 -22.32
CA ALA A 87 11.58 5.26 -22.40
C ALA A 87 11.88 4.33 -21.22
N VAL A 88 11.51 4.73 -19.99
CA VAL A 88 11.64 3.87 -18.80
C VAL A 88 10.75 2.63 -18.92
N MET A 89 9.51 2.79 -19.39
CA MET A 89 8.60 1.66 -19.57
C MET A 89 9.13 0.67 -20.62
N ALA A 90 9.71 1.14 -21.71
CA ALA A 90 10.33 0.29 -22.72
C ALA A 90 11.46 -0.57 -22.14
N GLU A 91 12.27 0.00 -21.24
CA GLU A 91 13.31 -0.76 -20.53
C GLU A 91 12.74 -1.78 -19.56
N LEU A 92 11.64 -1.45 -18.86
CA LEU A 92 10.96 -2.38 -17.94
C LEU A 92 10.35 -3.56 -18.70
N CYS A 93 9.77 -3.32 -19.87
CA CYS A 93 9.21 -4.36 -20.74
C CYS A 93 10.24 -5.36 -21.29
N ALA A 94 11.53 -5.09 -21.15
CA ALA A 94 12.58 -6.08 -21.43
C ALA A 94 12.56 -7.26 -20.44
N ASP A 95 12.02 -7.08 -19.21
CA ASP A 95 11.77 -8.20 -18.29
C ASP A 95 10.46 -8.91 -18.69
N PRO A 96 10.51 -10.21 -19.02
CA PRO A 96 9.32 -10.95 -19.46
C PRO A 96 8.25 -11.10 -18.37
N ALA A 97 8.55 -10.78 -17.11
CA ALA A 97 7.57 -10.77 -16.03
C ALA A 97 6.68 -9.52 -16.06
N VAL A 98 7.09 -8.44 -16.73
CA VAL A 98 6.25 -7.27 -17.00
C VAL A 98 5.28 -7.64 -18.13
N ARG A 99 3.99 -7.80 -17.81
CA ARG A 99 2.97 -8.33 -18.73
C ARG A 99 2.13 -7.26 -19.39
N GLU A 100 2.00 -6.13 -18.74
CA GLU A 100 1.15 -5.04 -19.19
C GLU A 100 1.69 -3.71 -18.69
N VAL A 101 1.56 -2.69 -19.49
CA VAL A 101 1.82 -1.30 -19.12
C VAL A 101 0.63 -0.47 -19.58
N GLN A 102 0.07 0.31 -18.67
CA GLN A 102 -0.96 1.30 -18.95
C GLN A 102 -0.41 2.68 -18.65
N PHE A 103 -0.71 3.65 -19.52
CA PHE A 103 -0.39 5.06 -19.34
C PHE A 103 -1.64 5.89 -19.25
N VAL A 104 -1.71 6.78 -18.26
CA VAL A 104 -2.75 7.80 -18.16
C VAL A 104 -2.10 9.17 -18.13
N ASN A 105 -2.53 10.04 -19.05
CA ASN A 105 -2.06 11.42 -19.11
C ASN A 105 -2.99 12.34 -18.34
N GLY A 106 -2.61 12.70 -17.14
CA GLY A 106 -3.30 13.65 -16.27
C GLY A 106 -2.60 15.02 -16.19
N ALA A 107 -1.70 15.34 -17.13
CA ALA A 107 -0.93 16.58 -17.09
C ALA A 107 -1.81 17.85 -17.10
N ASP A 108 -2.96 17.80 -17.78
CA ASP A 108 -3.92 18.90 -17.90
C ASP A 108 -5.08 18.80 -16.88
N THR A 109 -5.02 17.83 -15.95
CA THR A 109 -5.99 17.71 -14.85
C THR A 109 -5.56 18.54 -13.64
N GLU A 110 -6.44 18.62 -12.62
CA GLU A 110 -6.11 19.29 -11.35
C GLU A 110 -4.92 18.62 -10.63
N GLU A 111 -4.80 17.31 -10.78
CA GLU A 111 -3.72 16.49 -10.19
C GLU A 111 -2.36 16.80 -10.80
N ARG A 112 -2.32 17.18 -12.08
CA ARG A 112 -1.08 17.46 -12.83
C ARG A 112 -0.05 16.33 -12.66
N CYS A 113 -0.44 15.15 -13.10
CA CYS A 113 0.37 13.93 -12.98
C CYS A 113 0.39 13.13 -14.29
N LEU A 114 1.34 12.20 -14.38
CA LEU A 114 1.34 11.13 -15.36
C LEU A 114 1.32 9.82 -14.59
N GLU A 115 0.46 8.88 -14.99
CA GLU A 115 0.33 7.61 -14.30
C GLU A 115 0.86 6.47 -15.18
N TRP A 116 1.68 5.63 -14.58
CA TRP A 116 2.28 4.46 -15.19
C TRP A 116 1.92 3.25 -14.34
N HIS A 117 1.07 2.39 -14.88
CA HIS A 117 0.61 1.19 -14.20
C HIS A 117 1.20 -0.03 -14.90
N CYS A 118 1.89 -0.88 -14.15
CA CYS A 118 2.47 -2.11 -14.67
C CYS A 118 1.88 -3.32 -13.96
N ARG A 119 1.57 -4.36 -14.73
CA ARG A 119 1.27 -5.67 -14.18
C ARG A 119 2.51 -6.57 -14.31
N TYR A 120 2.97 -7.03 -13.18
CA TYR A 120 4.14 -7.91 -13.06
C TYR A 120 3.69 -9.29 -12.59
N ALA A 121 4.01 -10.34 -13.36
CA ALA A 121 3.60 -11.71 -13.03
C ALA A 121 4.82 -12.65 -13.07
N ARG A 122 5.12 -13.24 -11.90
CA ARG A 122 6.23 -14.18 -11.74
C ARG A 122 5.95 -15.17 -10.61
N GLU A 123 6.37 -16.43 -10.82
CA GLU A 123 6.31 -17.48 -9.79
C GLU A 123 4.90 -17.71 -9.22
N GLY A 124 3.87 -17.48 -10.05
CA GLY A 124 2.47 -17.66 -9.65
C GLY A 124 1.86 -16.48 -8.90
N GLU A 125 2.63 -15.41 -8.67
CA GLU A 125 2.14 -14.15 -8.10
C GLU A 125 1.93 -13.11 -9.20
N GLU A 126 0.92 -12.26 -9.01
CA GLU A 126 0.66 -11.11 -9.86
C GLU A 126 0.65 -9.85 -9.00
N TRP A 127 1.47 -8.87 -9.39
CA TRP A 127 1.65 -7.60 -8.70
C TRP A 127 1.22 -6.45 -9.60
N GLN A 128 0.57 -5.48 -9.01
CA GLN A 128 0.34 -4.17 -9.59
C GLN A 128 1.46 -3.24 -9.15
N ILE A 129 2.07 -2.52 -10.11
CA ILE A 129 3.09 -1.51 -9.81
C ILE A 129 2.56 -0.18 -10.33
N ASP A 130 2.23 0.70 -9.42
CA ASP A 130 1.71 2.02 -9.70
C ASP A 130 2.81 3.07 -9.49
N MET A 131 3.16 3.77 -10.55
CA MET A 131 4.19 4.80 -10.56
C MET A 131 3.56 6.11 -11.00
N ILE A 132 3.33 7.01 -10.06
CA ILE A 132 2.65 8.28 -10.30
C ILE A 132 3.69 9.39 -10.35
N GLN A 133 3.88 9.94 -11.55
CA GLN A 133 4.78 11.07 -11.78
C GLN A 133 4.08 12.38 -11.44
N ILE A 134 4.60 13.08 -10.46
CA ILE A 134 4.02 14.28 -9.86
C ILE A 134 4.94 15.47 -10.15
N LEU A 135 4.34 16.57 -10.58
CA LEU A 135 5.08 17.81 -10.82
C LEU A 135 5.54 18.42 -9.50
N ARG A 136 6.82 18.73 -9.38
CA ARG A 136 7.36 19.46 -8.25
C ARG A 136 6.68 20.82 -8.09
N GLY A 137 6.44 21.21 -6.83
CA GLY A 137 5.74 22.45 -6.49
C GLY A 137 4.24 22.43 -6.79
N SER A 138 3.67 21.28 -7.23
CA SER A 138 2.22 21.10 -7.34
C SER A 138 1.58 20.89 -5.96
N ARG A 139 0.24 20.93 -5.93
CA ARG A 139 -0.56 20.67 -4.72
C ARG A 139 -0.22 19.32 -4.05
N TYR A 140 0.20 18.33 -4.83
CA TYR A 140 0.46 16.97 -4.36
C TYR A 140 1.94 16.65 -4.11
N ASP A 141 2.82 17.68 -4.26
CA ASP A 141 4.25 17.50 -3.92
C ASP A 141 4.40 17.11 -2.44
N ALA A 142 4.95 15.94 -2.19
CA ALA A 142 5.11 15.32 -0.86
C ALA A 142 3.82 15.11 -0.03
N TYR A 143 2.63 15.35 -0.60
CA TYR A 143 1.37 15.23 0.13
C TYR A 143 1.11 13.80 0.63
N PHE A 144 1.27 12.80 -0.24
CA PHE A 144 0.92 11.41 0.08
C PHE A 144 1.92 10.78 1.04
N GLU A 145 3.20 11.17 0.97
CA GLU A 145 4.21 10.75 1.94
C GLU A 145 3.89 11.32 3.33
N ALA A 146 3.49 12.57 3.40
CA ALA A 146 3.11 13.19 4.67
C ALA A 146 1.87 12.50 5.28
N VAL A 147 0.93 12.03 4.45
CA VAL A 147 -0.21 11.23 4.91
C VAL A 147 0.26 9.87 5.42
N ALA A 148 1.11 9.15 4.65
CA ALA A 148 1.65 7.86 5.05
C ALA A 148 2.47 7.94 6.34
N ASP A 149 3.30 8.97 6.48
CA ASP A 149 4.12 9.19 7.68
C ASP A 149 3.28 9.48 8.92
N ARG A 150 2.20 10.26 8.79
CA ARG A 150 1.24 10.48 9.88
C ARG A 150 0.54 9.19 10.30
N ILE A 151 0.12 8.37 9.33
CA ILE A 151 -0.48 7.06 9.61
C ILE A 151 0.55 6.18 10.32
N ALA A 152 1.76 6.05 9.78
CA ALA A 152 2.82 5.24 10.36
C ALA A 152 3.16 5.65 11.80
N ALA A 153 3.19 6.96 12.09
CA ALA A 153 3.44 7.50 13.43
C ALA A 153 2.27 7.24 14.41
N ALA A 154 1.06 7.07 13.92
CA ALA A 154 -0.12 6.76 14.72
C ALA A 154 -0.32 5.25 14.97
N LEU A 155 0.44 4.38 14.27
CA LEU A 155 0.35 2.93 14.44
C LEU A 155 0.91 2.49 15.78
N THR A 156 0.13 1.71 16.51
CA THR A 156 0.58 0.86 17.61
C THR A 156 0.63 -0.60 17.15
N PRO A 157 1.29 -1.52 17.88
CA PRO A 157 1.21 -2.95 17.57
C PRO A 157 -0.24 -3.45 17.41
N GLU A 158 -1.15 -2.99 18.27
CA GLU A 158 -2.56 -3.40 18.30
C GLU A 158 -3.31 -2.88 17.06
N THR A 159 -3.15 -1.59 16.73
CA THR A 159 -3.83 -0.99 15.56
C THR A 159 -3.25 -1.50 14.24
N ARG A 160 -1.94 -1.73 14.17
CA ARG A 160 -1.30 -2.37 13.03
C ARG A 160 -1.87 -3.77 12.79
N THR A 161 -1.96 -4.56 13.85
CA THR A 161 -2.53 -5.91 13.81
C THR A 161 -3.98 -5.90 13.36
N ALA A 162 -4.81 -5.00 13.90
CA ALA A 162 -6.21 -4.84 13.49
C ALA A 162 -6.36 -4.48 12.00
N ILE A 163 -5.54 -3.56 11.49
CA ILE A 163 -5.53 -3.19 10.07
C ILE A 163 -5.18 -4.41 9.20
N LEU A 164 -4.13 -5.14 9.55
CA LEU A 164 -3.69 -6.31 8.78
C LEU A 164 -4.76 -7.42 8.79
N GLU A 165 -5.40 -7.65 9.94
CA GLU A 165 -6.47 -8.62 10.08
C GLU A 165 -7.69 -8.24 9.22
N LEU A 166 -8.14 -6.98 9.28
CA LEU A 166 -9.25 -6.50 8.45
C LEU A 166 -8.95 -6.65 6.95
N LYS A 167 -7.74 -6.28 6.53
CA LYS A 167 -7.30 -6.47 5.13
C LYS A 167 -7.23 -7.96 4.74
N TYR A 168 -6.80 -8.82 5.64
CA TYR A 168 -6.75 -10.27 5.42
C TYR A 168 -8.15 -10.88 5.28
N ARG A 169 -9.10 -10.45 6.14
CA ARG A 169 -10.48 -10.95 6.16
C ARG A 169 -11.37 -10.35 5.06
N THR A 170 -10.94 -9.27 4.40
CA THR A 170 -11.65 -8.74 3.24
C THR A 170 -11.71 -9.79 2.14
N PRO A 171 -12.88 -10.13 1.59
CA PRO A 171 -13.01 -11.09 0.50
C PRO A 171 -12.16 -10.71 -0.72
N ASP A 172 -11.60 -11.70 -1.43
CA ASP A 172 -10.68 -11.46 -2.55
C ASP A 172 -11.31 -10.67 -3.71
N GLY A 173 -12.62 -10.75 -3.89
CA GLY A 173 -13.36 -9.99 -4.90
C GLY A 173 -13.75 -8.57 -4.46
N GLU A 174 -13.46 -8.18 -3.22
CA GLU A 174 -13.84 -6.88 -2.67
C GLU A 174 -12.60 -5.98 -2.54
N LYS A 175 -12.67 -4.80 -3.17
CA LYS A 175 -11.58 -3.82 -3.12
C LYS A 175 -11.94 -2.67 -2.19
N ILE A 176 -11.44 -2.71 -0.95
CA ILE A 176 -11.56 -1.62 0.02
C ILE A 176 -10.25 -0.82 -0.02
N PRO A 177 -10.30 0.50 -0.33
CA PRO A 177 -9.11 1.33 -0.28
C PRO A 177 -8.44 1.29 1.09
N GLY A 178 -7.11 1.10 1.11
CA GLY A 178 -6.36 1.01 2.36
C GLY A 178 -6.58 2.20 3.29
N ILE A 179 -6.67 3.42 2.73
CA ILE A 179 -6.92 4.64 3.50
C ILE A 179 -8.24 4.59 4.28
N ALA A 180 -9.28 3.94 3.75
CA ALA A 180 -10.56 3.78 4.47
C ALA A 180 -10.39 2.87 5.68
N VAL A 181 -9.68 1.74 5.52
CA VAL A 181 -9.37 0.83 6.64
C VAL A 181 -8.53 1.54 7.72
N TYR A 182 -7.53 2.34 7.30
CA TYR A 182 -6.69 3.08 8.24
C TYR A 182 -7.48 4.11 9.05
N LYS A 183 -8.36 4.87 8.39
CA LYS A 183 -9.25 5.83 9.07
C LYS A 183 -10.19 5.12 10.05
N ALA A 184 -10.86 4.07 9.60
CA ALA A 184 -11.80 3.31 10.42
C ALA A 184 -11.13 2.79 11.71
N VAL A 185 -9.92 2.22 11.59
CA VAL A 185 -9.20 1.66 12.74
C VAL A 185 -8.60 2.75 13.65
N LEU A 186 -7.94 3.75 13.07
CA LEU A 186 -7.16 4.73 13.83
C LEU A 186 -8.00 5.86 14.41
N GLN A 187 -9.07 6.28 13.72
CA GLN A 187 -9.93 7.38 14.16
C GLN A 187 -11.16 6.89 14.93
N ASP A 188 -11.80 5.84 14.43
CA ASP A 188 -13.10 5.38 14.95
C ASP A 188 -13.05 4.04 15.67
N GLY A 189 -11.85 3.47 15.86
CA GLY A 189 -11.63 2.29 16.70
C GLY A 189 -12.21 0.99 16.16
N VAL A 190 -12.50 0.91 14.86
CA VAL A 190 -13.02 -0.29 14.21
C VAL A 190 -12.05 -1.47 14.36
N ARG A 191 -12.56 -2.67 14.68
CA ARG A 191 -11.75 -3.87 14.94
C ARG A 191 -12.24 -5.12 14.24
N THR A 192 -13.48 -5.15 13.78
CA THR A 192 -14.10 -6.34 13.18
C THR A 192 -14.57 -6.07 11.75
N PRO A 193 -14.69 -7.11 10.89
CA PRO A 193 -15.22 -6.95 9.53
C PRO A 193 -16.65 -6.38 9.51
N ASP A 194 -17.49 -6.72 10.50
CA ASP A 194 -18.86 -6.21 10.57
C ASP A 194 -18.88 -4.71 10.88
N GLU A 195 -18.10 -4.28 11.87
CA GLU A 195 -17.90 -2.85 12.17
C GLU A 195 -17.33 -2.09 10.96
N LEU A 196 -16.39 -2.69 10.21
CA LEU A 196 -15.84 -2.05 9.02
C LEU A 196 -16.92 -1.86 7.94
N ARG A 197 -17.79 -2.84 7.72
CA ARG A 197 -18.91 -2.73 6.78
C ARG A 197 -19.89 -1.63 7.17
N GLU A 198 -20.24 -1.55 8.45
CA GLU A 198 -21.09 -0.47 8.97
C GLU A 198 -20.43 0.90 8.80
N TRP A 199 -19.14 0.98 9.14
CA TRP A 199 -18.36 2.21 8.97
C TRP A 199 -18.32 2.68 7.50
N LEU A 200 -18.02 1.78 6.56
CA LEU A 200 -18.00 2.08 5.11
C LEU A 200 -19.36 2.55 4.60
N SER A 201 -20.46 2.01 5.13
CA SER A 201 -21.81 2.43 4.76
C SER A 201 -22.10 3.87 5.21
N ALA A 202 -21.54 4.27 6.36
CA ALA A 202 -21.69 5.62 6.90
C ALA A 202 -20.69 6.64 6.30
N HIS A 203 -19.59 6.16 5.69
CA HIS A 203 -18.51 6.97 5.14
C HIS A 203 -18.26 6.56 3.67
N PRO A 204 -19.13 6.94 2.73
CA PRO A 204 -18.95 6.59 1.32
C PRO A 204 -17.63 7.13 0.80
N ILE A 205 -16.88 6.27 0.11
CA ILE A 205 -15.60 6.60 -0.50
C ILE A 205 -15.91 7.34 -1.80
N THR A 206 -15.68 8.66 -1.82
CA THR A 206 -15.79 9.51 -3.02
C THR A 206 -14.45 9.59 -3.72
#